data_25c21569d64f2c9f5ef573481b6ac3e4
#
_entry.id   25c21569d64f2c9f5ef573481b6ac3e4
#
_cell.length_a   1.000
_cell.length_b   1.000
_cell.length_c   1.000
_cell.angle_alpha   90.00
_cell.angle_beta   90.00
_cell.angle_gamma   90.00
#
_symmetry.space_group_name_H-M   'P 1'
#
loop_
_entity.id
_entity.type
_entity.pdbx_description
1 polymer ?
#
loop_
_entity_poly.entity_id
_entity_poly.type
_entity_poly.pdbx_seq_one_letter_code
_entity_poly.pdbx_strand_id
1 'polypeptide(L)'
;MKTRLLLCLAALLAGCSTPKEETKSAAALLPAGWDAKAAGDKVMAGLFRVTGPDVKGAHDAHFAIVGDRAYVVTEVNDRQAGEAAQWPFVYATLSIVDLRNERLLDVMTLARSEQAFANETLPVGACFVPRIKQVGPQTLRCWFASEQPGKRQSQTYYRDFDLATLTFEAAIHRMKLTTSDGTFDLQPKHLHADAAKQGFKRKPVDAGLYLFDNFKEFDGRTYIAINNYLGAQQALCTLNAAADTLTIVGHFNGPGEPALTEPAVHRLPDGTWLAICRKENGDHNYWFTESKDGKTWTTGGEKDFVKKGAGSKPTFDKFNGVYYLGWQERTQIDKVSRSVFNIDLSTDGKHWERKYRFETTKSFQYPTFVEDKGAIWLCVTQGDSDSSRKERIMFGRLE
;
A
#
# COMPACT_ATOMS: atom_id res chain seq x y z
N MET A 1 52.51 -56.01 44.73
CA MET A 1 53.00 -54.64 44.90
C MET A 1 52.75 -53.90 43.57
N LYS A 2 51.75 -53.04 43.46
CA LYS A 2 51.50 -52.23 42.30
C LYS A 2 51.29 -50.82 42.79
N THR A 3 52.24 -49.94 42.54
CA THR A 3 52.29 -48.56 42.85
C THR A 3 51.41 -47.78 41.84
N ARG A 4 50.38 -47.04 42.29
CA ARG A 4 49.60 -46.17 41.47
C ARG A 4 50.16 -44.74 41.57
N LEU A 5 50.52 -44.19 40.45
CA LEU A 5 50.95 -42.80 40.28
C LEU A 5 49.66 -41.93 40.07
N LEU A 6 49.46 -40.97 40.93
CA LEU A 6 48.43 -39.95 40.78
C LEU A 6 48.98 -38.76 39.98
N LEU A 7 48.40 -38.47 38.78
CA LEU A 7 48.69 -37.27 38.05
C LEU A 7 47.61 -36.23 38.39
N CYS A 8 48.02 -35.13 39.00
CA CYS A 8 47.19 -33.95 39.17
C CYS A 8 47.16 -33.14 37.85
N LEU A 9 45.98 -33.03 37.23
CA LEU A 9 45.73 -32.13 36.08
C LEU A 9 45.21 -30.80 36.61
N ALA A 10 46.02 -29.74 36.55
CA ALA A 10 45.58 -28.37 36.81
C ALA A 10 44.91 -27.81 35.53
N ALA A 11 43.60 -27.57 35.58
CA ALA A 11 42.88 -26.92 34.50
C ALA A 11 43.05 -25.40 34.62
N LEU A 12 43.77 -24.80 33.69
CA LEU A 12 43.79 -23.36 33.44
C LEU A 12 42.45 -22.93 32.80
N LEU A 13 41.62 -22.23 33.55
CA LEU A 13 40.46 -21.50 33.04
C LEU A 13 40.97 -20.22 32.35
N ALA A 14 41.19 -20.29 31.03
CA ALA A 14 41.33 -19.10 30.21
C ALA A 14 39.93 -18.51 29.98
N GLY A 15 39.65 -17.37 30.63
CA GLY A 15 38.43 -16.61 30.39
C GLY A 15 38.44 -16.05 28.98
N CYS A 16 37.66 -16.66 28.06
CA CYS A 16 37.28 -16.04 26.79
C CYS A 16 36.34 -14.88 27.06
N SER A 17 36.84 -13.68 27.12
CA SER A 17 36.03 -12.48 26.95
C SER A 17 35.58 -12.41 25.50
N THR A 18 34.31 -12.70 25.23
CA THR A 18 33.67 -12.40 23.96
C THR A 18 33.82 -10.91 23.65
N PRO A 19 34.31 -10.54 22.45
CA PRO A 19 34.33 -9.14 22.05
C PRO A 19 32.88 -8.64 22.06
N LYS A 20 32.60 -7.56 22.79
CA LYS A 20 31.39 -6.79 22.59
C LYS A 20 31.39 -6.32 21.13
N GLU A 21 30.46 -6.81 20.34
CA GLU A 21 30.15 -6.22 19.04
C GLU A 21 29.85 -4.74 19.29
N GLU A 22 30.78 -3.88 18.92
CA GLU A 22 30.51 -2.46 18.76
C GLU A 22 29.44 -2.34 17.68
N THR A 23 28.22 -2.07 18.11
CA THR A 23 27.15 -1.62 17.21
C THR A 23 27.65 -0.37 16.51
N LYS A 24 28.15 -0.51 15.28
CA LYS A 24 28.42 0.65 14.42
C LYS A 24 27.10 1.43 14.36
N SER A 25 27.10 2.62 14.92
CA SER A 25 26.01 3.58 14.74
C SER A 25 25.74 3.69 13.24
N ALA A 26 24.52 3.41 12.81
CA ALA A 26 24.14 3.62 11.43
C ALA A 26 24.47 5.08 11.08
N ALA A 27 25.18 5.29 9.97
CA ALA A 27 25.48 6.65 9.51
C ALA A 27 24.17 7.40 9.31
N ALA A 28 24.07 8.64 9.79
CA ALA A 28 22.90 9.47 9.63
C ALA A 28 22.53 9.59 8.13
N LEU A 29 21.28 9.32 7.78
CA LEU A 29 20.79 9.43 6.41
C LEU A 29 20.58 10.88 5.97
N LEU A 30 20.39 11.77 6.94
CA LEU A 30 20.08 13.17 6.70
C LEU A 30 21.17 14.09 7.29
N PRO A 31 21.44 15.25 6.68
CA PRO A 31 22.33 16.24 7.24
C PRO A 31 21.88 16.72 8.62
N ALA A 32 22.83 17.09 9.47
CA ALA A 32 22.53 17.72 10.76
C ALA A 32 21.70 19.01 10.54
N GLY A 33 20.62 19.18 11.32
CA GLY A 33 19.70 20.30 11.19
C GLY A 33 18.73 20.21 10.01
N TRP A 34 18.51 19.02 9.45
CA TRP A 34 17.53 18.82 8.38
C TRP A 34 16.14 19.33 8.77
N ASP A 35 15.57 20.21 7.96
CA ASP A 35 14.21 20.73 8.13
C ASP A 35 13.22 19.92 7.28
N ALA A 36 12.58 18.94 7.91
CA ALA A 36 11.62 18.05 7.26
C ALA A 36 10.37 18.79 6.76
N LYS A 37 9.96 19.90 7.45
CA LYS A 37 8.82 20.70 7.01
C LYS A 37 9.16 21.50 5.76
N ALA A 38 10.29 22.19 5.75
CA ALA A 38 10.73 22.93 4.56
C ALA A 38 10.91 21.98 3.35
N ALA A 39 11.40 20.75 3.57
CA ALA A 39 11.49 19.73 2.54
C ALA A 39 10.09 19.30 2.03
N GLY A 40 9.12 19.11 2.91
CA GLY A 40 7.74 18.82 2.55
C GLY A 40 7.05 19.97 1.80
N ASP A 41 7.25 21.21 2.24
CA ASP A 41 6.70 22.41 1.58
C ASP A 41 7.24 22.55 0.14
N LYS A 42 8.53 22.26 -0.06
CA LYS A 42 9.13 22.27 -1.40
C LYS A 42 8.52 21.24 -2.34
N VAL A 43 8.27 20.01 -1.86
CA VAL A 43 7.59 18.98 -2.64
C VAL A 43 6.17 19.42 -2.99
N MET A 44 5.41 19.90 -2.00
CA MET A 44 4.03 20.36 -2.22
C MET A 44 3.92 21.47 -3.25
N ALA A 45 4.88 22.38 -3.29
CA ALA A 45 4.89 23.47 -4.27
C ALA A 45 5.07 23.00 -5.71
N GLY A 46 5.67 21.81 -5.94
CA GLY A 46 5.86 21.20 -7.25
C GLY A 46 4.72 20.26 -7.67
N LEU A 47 3.68 20.08 -6.85
CA LEU A 47 2.58 19.18 -7.20
C LEU A 47 1.60 19.83 -8.17
N PHE A 48 1.19 19.09 -9.20
CA PHE A 48 0.16 19.50 -10.14
C PHE A 48 -0.99 18.49 -10.22
N ARG A 49 -2.18 18.96 -10.64
CA ARG A 49 -3.39 18.13 -10.70
C ARG A 49 -3.35 17.18 -11.89
N VAL A 50 -3.72 15.89 -11.66
CA VAL A 50 -3.80 14.84 -12.69
C VAL A 50 -5.18 14.18 -12.81
N THR A 51 -6.19 14.68 -12.12
CA THR A 51 -7.60 14.34 -12.33
C THR A 51 -8.22 15.30 -13.33
N GLY A 52 -9.19 14.80 -14.14
CA GLY A 52 -9.91 15.61 -15.11
C GLY A 52 -10.61 16.82 -14.49
N PRO A 53 -10.93 17.86 -15.28
CA PRO A 53 -11.53 19.09 -14.78
C PRO A 53 -12.92 18.87 -14.17
N ASP A 54 -13.71 17.93 -14.70
CA ASP A 54 -15.08 17.62 -14.27
C ASP A 54 -15.13 16.74 -13.02
N VAL A 55 -14.00 16.20 -12.58
CA VAL A 55 -13.91 15.39 -11.36
C VAL A 55 -14.10 16.29 -10.15
N LYS A 56 -15.10 15.97 -9.32
CA LYS A 56 -15.41 16.66 -8.07
C LYS A 56 -14.88 15.91 -6.84
N GLY A 57 -14.81 14.60 -6.91
CA GLY A 57 -14.21 13.77 -5.87
C GLY A 57 -13.23 12.76 -6.45
N ALA A 58 -12.10 12.53 -5.76
CA ALA A 58 -11.08 11.57 -6.14
C ALA A 58 -10.34 11.05 -4.91
N HIS A 59 -9.97 9.76 -4.92
CA HIS A 59 -9.20 9.13 -3.84
C HIS A 59 -8.39 7.92 -4.31
N ASP A 60 -7.47 7.47 -3.47
CA ASP A 60 -6.67 6.25 -3.55
C ASP A 60 -6.08 5.98 -4.95
N ALA A 61 -5.20 6.86 -5.40
CA ALA A 61 -4.52 6.71 -6.68
C ALA A 61 -3.33 5.76 -6.59
N HIS A 62 -3.08 5.06 -7.70
CA HIS A 62 -1.88 4.27 -7.94
C HIS A 62 -1.36 4.55 -9.35
N PHE A 63 -0.04 4.40 -9.60
CA PHE A 63 0.48 4.71 -10.92
C PHE A 63 1.66 3.83 -11.34
N ALA A 64 1.90 3.79 -12.64
CA ALA A 64 3.08 3.21 -13.26
C ALA A 64 3.73 4.24 -14.18
N ILE A 65 5.05 4.17 -14.36
CA ILE A 65 5.80 5.03 -15.28
C ILE A 65 6.34 4.18 -16.41
N VAL A 66 6.11 4.63 -17.66
CA VAL A 66 6.66 4.00 -18.85
C VAL A 66 7.18 5.09 -19.79
N GLY A 67 8.48 5.10 -20.05
CA GLY A 67 9.13 6.14 -20.83
C GLY A 67 9.08 7.50 -20.13
N ASP A 68 8.44 8.48 -20.77
CA ASP A 68 8.27 9.84 -20.25
C ASP A 68 6.83 10.12 -19.80
N ARG A 69 6.06 9.06 -19.54
CA ARG A 69 4.66 9.17 -19.11
C ARG A 69 4.41 8.44 -17.82
N ALA A 70 3.58 9.04 -16.95
CA ALA A 70 2.93 8.34 -15.86
C ALA A 70 1.48 8.00 -16.25
N TYR A 71 1.06 6.82 -15.86
CA TYR A 71 -0.30 6.29 -16.03
C TYR A 71 -0.90 6.13 -14.64
N VAL A 72 -1.82 7.02 -14.29
CA VAL A 72 -2.37 7.14 -12.95
C VAL A 72 -3.79 6.60 -12.93
N VAL A 73 -4.05 5.54 -12.17
CA VAL A 73 -5.41 5.04 -11.93
C VAL A 73 -5.92 5.59 -10.60
N THR A 74 -7.19 5.98 -10.56
CA THR A 74 -7.83 6.51 -9.35
C THR A 74 -9.33 6.29 -9.37
N GLU A 75 -9.94 6.18 -8.20
CA GLU A 75 -11.39 6.26 -8.04
C GLU A 75 -11.83 7.72 -8.03
N VAL A 76 -12.88 8.02 -8.76
CA VAL A 76 -13.40 9.38 -8.92
C VAL A 76 -14.91 9.43 -8.91
N ASN A 77 -15.47 10.64 -8.70
CA ASN A 77 -16.86 10.96 -9.02
C ASN A 77 -16.98 12.37 -9.60
N ASP A 78 -18.01 12.58 -10.39
CA ASP A 78 -18.30 13.84 -11.07
C ASP A 78 -19.50 14.60 -10.45
N ARG A 79 -20.02 14.14 -9.30
CA ARG A 79 -21.28 14.66 -8.72
C ARG A 79 -21.09 15.55 -7.52
N GLN A 80 -20.20 15.19 -6.61
CA GLN A 80 -20.01 15.91 -5.36
C GLN A 80 -18.56 15.97 -4.93
N ALA A 81 -18.19 16.98 -4.15
CA ALA A 81 -16.89 17.05 -3.50
C ALA A 81 -16.71 15.88 -2.53
N GLY A 82 -15.46 15.38 -2.46
CA GLY A 82 -15.09 14.30 -1.57
C GLY A 82 -15.29 12.90 -2.17
N GLU A 83 -14.91 11.90 -1.38
CA GLU A 83 -15.16 10.51 -1.70
C GLU A 83 -16.67 10.25 -1.60
N ALA A 84 -17.28 9.91 -2.72
CA ALA A 84 -18.69 9.57 -2.71
C ALA A 84 -18.86 8.21 -2.02
N ALA A 85 -19.37 8.22 -0.80
CA ALA A 85 -19.80 6.99 -0.13
C ALA A 85 -21.06 6.40 -0.79
N GLN A 86 -21.58 7.05 -1.83
CA GLN A 86 -22.85 6.73 -2.47
C GLN A 86 -22.61 6.06 -3.81
N TRP A 87 -23.18 4.94 -3.96
CA TRP A 87 -23.24 4.13 -5.15
C TRP A 87 -24.40 4.59 -6.04
N PRO A 88 -24.25 4.48 -7.33
CA PRO A 88 -23.17 3.93 -8.17
C PRO A 88 -22.24 4.99 -8.77
N PHE A 89 -22.01 6.10 -8.11
CA PHE A 89 -21.38 7.29 -8.68
C PHE A 89 -19.86 7.23 -8.72
N VAL A 90 -19.25 6.33 -7.94
CA VAL A 90 -17.79 6.17 -7.95
C VAL A 90 -17.38 5.25 -9.09
N TYR A 91 -16.47 5.72 -9.90
CA TYR A 91 -15.91 4.97 -11.02
C TYR A 91 -14.39 5.10 -11.07
N ALA A 92 -13.74 4.16 -11.76
CA ALA A 92 -12.29 4.15 -11.91
C ALA A 92 -11.87 4.80 -13.24
N THR A 93 -10.80 5.61 -13.20
CA THR A 93 -10.19 6.25 -14.36
C THR A 93 -8.72 5.91 -14.51
N LEU A 94 -8.19 6.10 -15.71
CA LEU A 94 -6.78 6.17 -16.04
C LEU A 94 -6.47 7.55 -16.58
N SER A 95 -5.55 8.26 -15.94
CA SER A 95 -4.99 9.54 -16.40
C SER A 95 -3.62 9.30 -17.03
N ILE A 96 -3.37 9.88 -18.19
CA ILE A 96 -2.05 9.88 -18.86
C ILE A 96 -1.37 11.22 -18.59
N VAL A 97 -0.18 11.19 -18.04
CA VAL A 97 0.57 12.37 -17.58
C VAL A 97 1.90 12.46 -18.32
N ASP A 98 2.21 13.63 -18.85
CA ASP A 98 3.51 13.97 -19.44
C ASP A 98 4.47 14.40 -18.32
N LEU A 99 5.51 13.60 -18.06
CA LEU A 99 6.49 13.88 -17.00
C LEU A 99 7.46 15.01 -17.35
N ARG A 100 7.69 15.28 -18.65
CA ARG A 100 8.59 16.36 -19.08
C ARG A 100 7.97 17.74 -18.92
N ASN A 101 6.67 17.84 -19.23
CA ASN A 101 5.94 19.09 -19.22
C ASN A 101 5.02 19.23 -18.01
N GLU A 102 5.05 18.26 -17.08
CA GLU A 102 4.29 18.22 -15.83
C GLU A 102 2.80 18.53 -16.03
N ARG A 103 2.18 17.84 -16.98
CA ARG A 103 0.79 18.09 -17.37
C ARG A 103 0.00 16.82 -17.63
N LEU A 104 -1.30 16.90 -17.37
CA LEU A 104 -2.28 15.92 -17.78
C LEU A 104 -2.45 15.95 -19.30
N LEU A 105 -2.35 14.78 -19.96
CA LEU A 105 -2.57 14.64 -21.40
C LEU A 105 -3.98 14.15 -21.71
N ASP A 106 -4.46 13.12 -21.00
CA ASP A 106 -5.75 12.49 -21.25
C ASP A 106 -6.31 11.82 -20.00
N VAL A 107 -7.62 11.59 -19.97
CA VAL A 107 -8.33 10.86 -18.92
C VAL A 107 -9.35 9.92 -19.54
N MET A 108 -9.23 8.63 -19.26
CA MET A 108 -10.12 7.59 -19.75
C MET A 108 -10.84 6.87 -18.62
N THR A 109 -12.08 6.45 -18.87
CA THR A 109 -12.80 5.58 -17.94
C THR A 109 -12.22 4.16 -18.01
N LEU A 110 -11.70 3.65 -16.88
CA LEU A 110 -11.31 2.26 -16.73
C LEU A 110 -12.55 1.37 -16.56
N ALA A 111 -13.41 1.71 -15.61
CA ALA A 111 -14.64 0.98 -15.31
C ALA A 111 -15.65 1.86 -14.54
N ARG A 112 -16.92 1.65 -14.78
CA ARG A 112 -18.03 2.29 -14.06
C ARG A 112 -19.23 1.36 -13.90
N SER A 113 -20.15 1.76 -13.01
CA SER A 113 -21.43 1.07 -12.83
C SER A 113 -22.12 0.76 -14.14
N GLU A 114 -22.62 -0.45 -14.30
CA GLU A 114 -23.42 -0.93 -15.46
C GLU A 114 -22.73 -0.78 -16.81
N GLN A 115 -21.42 -0.63 -16.82
CA GLN A 115 -20.66 -0.59 -18.08
C GLN A 115 -20.68 -1.97 -18.75
N ALA A 116 -21.11 -1.98 -20.02
CA ALA A 116 -21.03 -3.15 -20.89
C ALA A 116 -19.61 -3.27 -21.47
N PHE A 117 -19.06 -4.46 -21.37
CA PHE A 117 -17.82 -4.91 -22.01
C PHE A 117 -18.12 -6.02 -23.03
N ALA A 118 -17.15 -6.41 -23.82
CA ALA A 118 -17.34 -7.43 -24.86
C ALA A 118 -17.84 -8.78 -24.31
N ASN A 119 -17.49 -9.10 -23.07
CA ASN A 119 -17.76 -10.41 -22.44
C ASN A 119 -18.65 -10.37 -21.21
N GLU A 120 -18.82 -9.21 -20.57
CA GLU A 120 -19.59 -9.08 -19.33
C GLU A 120 -20.08 -7.64 -19.17
N THR A 121 -21.22 -7.46 -18.49
CA THR A 121 -21.70 -6.14 -18.03
C THR A 121 -21.51 -6.06 -16.52
N LEU A 122 -20.88 -5.00 -16.05
CA LEU A 122 -20.73 -4.77 -14.61
C LEU A 122 -22.09 -4.56 -13.94
N PRO A 123 -22.26 -5.01 -12.71
CA PRO A 123 -23.47 -4.75 -11.94
C PRO A 123 -23.58 -3.28 -11.59
N VAL A 124 -24.77 -2.86 -11.15
CA VAL A 124 -24.93 -1.57 -10.45
C VAL A 124 -24.02 -1.55 -9.23
N GLY A 125 -23.15 -0.54 -9.13
CA GLY A 125 -22.26 -0.40 -8.00
C GLY A 125 -21.04 0.48 -8.30
N ALA A 126 -20.22 0.68 -7.29
CA ALA A 126 -19.00 1.45 -7.40
C ALA A 126 -17.84 0.64 -7.98
N CYS A 127 -16.88 1.32 -8.62
CA CYS A 127 -15.58 0.76 -8.97
C CYS A 127 -14.52 1.44 -8.12
N PHE A 128 -13.94 0.68 -7.18
CA PHE A 128 -13.05 1.17 -6.13
C PHE A 128 -11.60 0.70 -6.25
N VAL A 129 -10.71 1.43 -5.59
CA VAL A 129 -9.33 1.08 -5.23
C VAL A 129 -8.56 0.50 -6.43
N PRO A 130 -8.45 1.25 -7.53
CA PRO A 130 -7.75 0.74 -8.70
C PRO A 130 -6.25 0.63 -8.45
N ARG A 131 -5.62 -0.37 -9.09
CA ARG A 131 -4.17 -0.59 -9.10
C ARG A 131 -3.70 -0.76 -10.53
N ILE A 132 -2.43 -0.47 -10.79
CA ILE A 132 -1.82 -0.58 -12.11
C ILE A 132 -0.41 -1.14 -12.00
N LYS A 133 -0.02 -1.98 -12.96
CA LYS A 133 1.34 -2.50 -13.11
C LYS A 133 1.63 -2.78 -14.58
N GLN A 134 2.86 -2.55 -15.00
CA GLN A 134 3.31 -3.03 -16.30
C GLN A 134 3.51 -4.55 -16.24
N VAL A 135 2.80 -5.28 -17.10
CA VAL A 135 2.82 -6.75 -17.16
C VAL A 135 3.46 -7.27 -18.47
N GLY A 136 3.73 -6.39 -19.40
CA GLY A 136 4.41 -6.68 -20.66
C GLY A 136 5.04 -5.42 -21.25
N PRO A 137 5.87 -5.54 -22.32
CA PRO A 137 6.54 -4.39 -22.92
C PRO A 137 5.59 -3.29 -23.38
N GLN A 138 4.39 -3.67 -23.83
CA GLN A 138 3.36 -2.76 -24.35
C GLN A 138 2.05 -2.81 -23.55
N THR A 139 2.03 -3.44 -22.37
CA THR A 139 0.79 -3.70 -21.65
C THR A 139 0.86 -3.23 -20.21
N LEU A 140 -0.07 -2.34 -19.84
CA LEU A 140 -0.37 -2.02 -18.46
C LEU A 140 -1.65 -2.76 -18.06
N ARG A 141 -1.61 -3.49 -16.96
CA ARG A 141 -2.80 -4.08 -16.35
C ARG A 141 -3.34 -3.19 -15.28
N CYS A 142 -4.64 -2.90 -15.36
CA CYS A 142 -5.36 -2.09 -14.40
C CYS A 142 -6.38 -2.97 -13.67
N TRP A 143 -6.25 -3.10 -12.35
CA TRP A 143 -7.21 -3.80 -11.49
C TRP A 143 -8.18 -2.82 -10.86
N PHE A 144 -9.38 -3.25 -10.56
CA PHE A 144 -10.38 -2.51 -9.79
C PHE A 144 -11.36 -3.47 -9.10
N ALA A 145 -11.92 -3.06 -7.98
CA ALA A 145 -12.98 -3.79 -7.31
C ALA A 145 -14.34 -3.24 -7.76
N SER A 146 -15.21 -4.12 -8.28
CA SER A 146 -16.61 -3.79 -8.54
C SER A 146 -17.45 -4.24 -7.35
N GLU A 147 -18.21 -3.34 -6.77
CA GLU A 147 -19.00 -3.58 -5.59
C GLU A 147 -20.50 -3.40 -5.85
N GLN A 148 -21.31 -4.37 -5.41
CA GLN A 148 -22.75 -4.35 -5.57
C GLN A 148 -23.45 -3.84 -4.32
N PRO A 149 -24.19 -2.72 -4.37
CA PRO A 149 -25.05 -2.30 -3.28
C PRO A 149 -26.15 -3.33 -3.03
N GLY A 150 -26.54 -3.51 -1.78
CA GLY A 150 -27.62 -4.42 -1.41
C GLY A 150 -27.24 -5.89 -1.30
N LYS A 151 -26.40 -6.42 -2.16
CA LYS A 151 -25.84 -7.77 -2.06
C LYS A 151 -24.53 -7.80 -1.29
N ARG A 152 -23.89 -6.65 -1.09
CA ARG A 152 -22.57 -6.51 -0.47
C ARG A 152 -21.55 -7.51 -1.01
N GLN A 153 -21.49 -7.63 -2.34
CA GLN A 153 -20.54 -8.48 -3.02
C GLN A 153 -19.46 -7.63 -3.66
N SER A 154 -18.22 -8.04 -3.49
CA SER A 154 -17.05 -7.46 -4.13
C SER A 154 -16.43 -8.50 -5.05
N GLN A 155 -16.11 -8.10 -6.28
CA GLN A 155 -15.35 -8.88 -7.24
C GLN A 155 -14.25 -8.00 -7.80
N THR A 156 -13.01 -8.44 -7.70
CA THR A 156 -11.90 -7.75 -8.36
C THR A 156 -11.79 -8.18 -9.81
N TYR A 157 -11.74 -7.20 -10.69
CA TYR A 157 -11.51 -7.37 -12.13
C TYR A 157 -10.19 -6.74 -12.52
N TYR A 158 -9.72 -7.09 -13.72
CA TYR A 158 -8.67 -6.35 -14.40
C TYR A 158 -9.02 -6.11 -15.86
N ARG A 159 -8.34 -5.13 -16.44
CA ARG A 159 -8.44 -4.74 -17.85
C ARG A 159 -7.08 -4.30 -18.33
N ASP A 160 -6.68 -4.76 -19.52
CA ASP A 160 -5.39 -4.40 -20.08
C ASP A 160 -5.49 -3.12 -20.91
N PHE A 161 -4.45 -2.29 -20.78
CA PHE A 161 -4.26 -1.06 -21.53
C PHE A 161 -3.05 -1.21 -22.44
N ASP A 162 -3.25 -1.02 -23.75
CA ASP A 162 -2.20 -1.10 -24.76
C ASP A 162 -1.49 0.24 -24.89
N LEU A 163 -0.17 0.24 -24.67
CA LEU A 163 0.68 1.43 -24.73
C LEU A 163 0.95 1.95 -26.13
N ALA A 164 0.81 1.09 -27.17
CA ALA A 164 1.03 1.51 -28.55
C ALA A 164 -0.18 2.22 -29.14
N THR A 165 -1.38 1.72 -28.85
CA THR A 165 -2.65 2.30 -29.32
C THR A 165 -3.24 3.30 -28.34
N LEU A 166 -2.80 3.32 -27.09
CA LEU A 166 -3.34 4.09 -25.97
C LEU A 166 -4.83 3.80 -25.75
N THR A 167 -5.21 2.53 -25.80
CA THR A 167 -6.60 2.10 -25.63
C THR A 167 -6.70 0.93 -24.66
N PHE A 168 -7.82 0.83 -23.98
CA PHE A 168 -8.17 -0.37 -23.23
C PHE A 168 -8.67 -1.48 -24.15
N GLU A 169 -8.38 -2.73 -23.81
CA GLU A 169 -9.08 -3.86 -24.42
C GLU A 169 -10.60 -3.77 -24.22
N ALA A 170 -11.38 -4.43 -25.08
CA ALA A 170 -12.84 -4.37 -25.03
C ALA A 170 -13.44 -5.25 -23.91
N ALA A 171 -12.70 -6.25 -23.44
CA ALA A 171 -13.12 -7.20 -22.40
C ALA A 171 -12.66 -6.77 -21.02
N ILE A 172 -13.24 -7.38 -19.98
CA ILE A 172 -12.74 -7.38 -18.59
C ILE A 172 -12.54 -8.82 -18.13
N HIS A 173 -11.67 -9.02 -17.16
CA HIS A 173 -11.32 -10.33 -16.64
C HIS A 173 -11.43 -10.38 -15.13
N ARG A 174 -11.92 -11.50 -14.59
CA ARG A 174 -12.03 -11.70 -13.14
C ARG A 174 -10.69 -12.13 -12.57
N MET A 175 -10.22 -11.40 -11.56
CA MET A 175 -9.07 -11.80 -10.78
C MET A 175 -9.36 -13.06 -9.97
N LYS A 176 -8.36 -13.94 -9.83
CA LYS A 176 -8.47 -15.20 -9.08
C LYS A 176 -7.69 -15.13 -7.77
N LEU A 177 -8.11 -15.97 -6.81
CA LEU A 177 -7.44 -16.20 -5.54
C LEU A 177 -7.23 -17.69 -5.32
N THR A 178 -5.98 -18.10 -5.17
CA THR A 178 -5.60 -19.44 -4.74
C THR A 178 -5.46 -19.48 -3.23
N THR A 179 -6.19 -20.35 -2.61
CA THR A 179 -6.21 -20.66 -1.18
C THR A 179 -5.77 -22.09 -0.94
N SER A 180 -5.78 -22.57 0.30
CA SER A 180 -5.60 -23.98 0.64
C SER A 180 -6.65 -24.93 0.04
N ASP A 181 -7.82 -24.42 -0.38
CA ASP A 181 -8.93 -25.20 -0.92
C ASP A 181 -8.98 -25.25 -2.45
N GLY A 182 -8.17 -24.43 -3.13
CA GLY A 182 -8.16 -24.31 -4.57
C GLY A 182 -8.16 -22.87 -5.07
N THR A 183 -8.48 -22.70 -6.35
CA THR A 183 -8.48 -21.41 -7.02
C THR A 183 -9.91 -20.97 -7.32
N PHE A 184 -10.26 -19.75 -6.90
CA PHE A 184 -11.60 -19.17 -6.97
C PHE A 184 -11.54 -17.76 -7.55
N ASP A 185 -12.68 -17.15 -7.81
CA ASP A 185 -12.75 -15.70 -8.04
C ASP A 185 -12.29 -14.95 -6.78
N LEU A 186 -11.57 -13.84 -6.96
CA LEU A 186 -11.09 -13.03 -5.84
C LEU A 186 -12.26 -12.33 -5.15
N GLN A 187 -12.80 -13.01 -4.14
CA GLN A 187 -13.97 -12.57 -3.35
C GLN A 187 -13.71 -12.74 -1.85
N PRO A 188 -14.30 -11.89 -0.99
CA PRO A 188 -14.07 -11.91 0.46
C PRO A 188 -14.32 -13.27 1.12
N LYS A 189 -15.36 -13.98 0.69
CA LYS A 189 -15.74 -15.29 1.26
C LYS A 189 -14.59 -16.31 1.23
N HIS A 190 -13.77 -16.32 0.17
CA HIS A 190 -12.66 -17.25 0.03
C HIS A 190 -11.47 -16.87 0.90
N LEU A 191 -11.19 -15.58 1.03
CA LEU A 191 -10.19 -15.05 1.96
C LEU A 191 -10.52 -15.42 3.41
N HIS A 192 -11.78 -15.21 3.82
CA HIS A 192 -12.23 -15.53 5.17
C HIS A 192 -12.28 -17.03 5.44
N ALA A 193 -12.68 -17.86 4.47
CA ALA A 193 -12.68 -19.32 4.62
C ALA A 193 -11.26 -19.86 4.84
N ASP A 194 -10.27 -19.36 4.11
CA ASP A 194 -8.86 -19.72 4.30
C ASP A 194 -8.33 -19.25 5.67
N ALA A 195 -8.61 -18.00 6.05
CA ALA A 195 -8.22 -17.43 7.33
C ALA A 195 -8.81 -18.22 8.52
N ALA A 196 -10.07 -18.65 8.44
CA ALA A 196 -10.74 -19.41 9.49
C ALA A 196 -10.04 -20.73 9.83
N LYS A 197 -9.42 -21.40 8.85
CA LYS A 197 -8.62 -22.62 9.05
C LYS A 197 -7.36 -22.37 9.87
N GLN A 198 -6.84 -21.13 9.83
CA GLN A 198 -5.69 -20.72 10.61
C GLN A 198 -6.08 -20.09 11.95
N GLY A 199 -7.35 -20.22 12.35
CA GLY A 199 -7.86 -19.76 13.64
C GLY A 199 -8.30 -18.30 13.69
N PHE A 200 -8.33 -17.58 12.56
CA PHE A 200 -8.86 -16.22 12.49
C PHE A 200 -10.39 -16.24 12.62
N LYS A 201 -10.93 -15.48 13.57
CA LYS A 201 -12.36 -15.47 13.90
C LYS A 201 -13.08 -14.20 13.44
N ARG A 202 -12.58 -13.54 12.40
CA ARG A 202 -13.24 -12.36 11.85
C ARG A 202 -14.53 -12.74 11.16
N LYS A 203 -15.56 -11.92 11.36
CA LYS A 203 -16.84 -12.12 10.67
C LYS A 203 -16.67 -11.77 9.20
N PRO A 204 -16.99 -12.69 8.27
CA PRO A 204 -16.94 -12.40 6.86
C PRO A 204 -17.86 -11.24 6.46
N VAL A 205 -17.37 -10.36 5.62
CA VAL A 205 -18.16 -9.32 4.94
C VAL A 205 -17.84 -9.41 3.45
N ASP A 206 -18.86 -9.66 2.64
CA ASP A 206 -18.71 -9.94 1.20
C ASP A 206 -18.46 -8.69 0.35
N ALA A 207 -18.12 -7.56 0.95
CA ALA A 207 -17.78 -6.32 0.28
C ALA A 207 -16.44 -5.77 0.80
N GLY A 208 -15.79 -4.90 0.01
CA GLY A 208 -14.58 -4.21 0.42
C GLY A 208 -13.32 -5.08 0.40
N LEU A 209 -13.18 -5.97 -0.58
CA LEU A 209 -11.92 -6.68 -0.81
C LEU A 209 -11.12 -5.98 -1.89
N TYR A 210 -9.92 -5.51 -1.52
CA TYR A 210 -9.07 -4.69 -2.36
C TYR A 210 -7.64 -5.19 -2.42
N LEU A 211 -6.98 -4.98 -3.57
CA LEU A 211 -5.53 -4.94 -3.67
C LEU A 211 -5.10 -3.60 -3.07
N PHE A 212 -4.47 -3.60 -1.90
CA PHE A 212 -4.36 -2.34 -1.16
C PHE A 212 -2.97 -1.73 -1.13
N ASP A 213 -1.93 -2.54 -1.10
CA ASP A 213 -0.53 -2.12 -1.08
C ASP A 213 0.02 -1.86 -2.49
N ASN A 214 1.26 -1.40 -2.59
CA ASN A 214 2.04 -1.41 -3.82
C ASN A 214 2.53 -2.82 -4.14
N PHE A 215 2.71 -3.13 -5.43
CA PHE A 215 3.37 -4.36 -5.85
C PHE A 215 4.85 -4.31 -5.48
N LYS A 216 5.38 -5.38 -4.91
CA LYS A 216 6.77 -5.48 -4.45
C LYS A 216 7.44 -6.71 -5.04
N GLU A 217 8.67 -6.54 -5.50
CA GLU A 217 9.44 -7.63 -6.12
C GLU A 217 10.48 -8.16 -5.12
N PHE A 218 10.41 -9.47 -4.81
CA PHE A 218 11.40 -10.17 -3.99
C PHE A 218 11.66 -11.55 -4.57
N ASP A 219 12.94 -11.89 -4.72
CA ASP A 219 13.38 -13.23 -5.18
C ASP A 219 12.65 -13.68 -6.48
N GLY A 220 12.45 -12.75 -7.42
CA GLY A 220 11.78 -13.01 -8.70
C GLY A 220 10.26 -13.23 -8.61
N ARG A 221 9.64 -12.86 -7.49
CA ARG A 221 8.19 -12.95 -7.27
C ARG A 221 7.61 -11.59 -6.94
N THR A 222 6.42 -11.33 -7.48
CA THR A 222 5.63 -10.15 -7.12
C THR A 222 4.77 -10.44 -5.91
N TYR A 223 4.84 -9.59 -4.90
CA TYR A 223 4.02 -9.65 -3.69
C TYR A 223 3.10 -8.44 -3.61
N ILE A 224 1.95 -8.63 -2.97
CA ILE A 224 1.00 -7.57 -2.63
C ILE A 224 0.20 -7.96 -1.38
N ALA A 225 -0.12 -6.99 -0.55
CA ALA A 225 -1.08 -7.20 0.52
C ALA A 225 -2.51 -6.93 0.03
N ILE A 226 -3.42 -7.83 0.35
CA ILE A 226 -4.86 -7.66 0.11
C ILE A 226 -5.58 -7.41 1.42
N ASN A 227 -6.69 -6.70 1.35
CA ASN A 227 -7.44 -6.26 2.52
C ASN A 227 -8.94 -6.36 2.27
N ASN A 228 -9.64 -7.16 3.08
CA ASN A 228 -11.08 -7.01 3.23
C ASN A 228 -11.36 -5.93 4.27
N TYR A 229 -11.56 -4.70 3.81
CA TYR A 229 -11.71 -3.52 4.65
C TYR A 229 -12.81 -3.66 5.70
N LEU A 230 -14.02 -4.01 5.25
CA LEU A 230 -15.18 -4.14 6.15
C LEU A 230 -15.10 -5.34 7.11
N GLY A 231 -14.42 -6.41 6.69
CA GLY A 231 -14.21 -7.60 7.50
C GLY A 231 -12.94 -7.57 8.34
N ALA A 232 -12.09 -6.55 8.18
CA ALA A 232 -10.79 -6.39 8.83
C ALA A 232 -9.91 -7.67 8.72
N GLN A 233 -9.94 -8.34 7.57
CA GLN A 233 -9.11 -9.50 7.26
C GLN A 233 -8.09 -9.17 6.18
N GLN A 234 -6.85 -9.53 6.39
CA GLN A 234 -5.73 -9.17 5.52
C GLN A 234 -4.85 -10.39 5.24
N ALA A 235 -4.21 -10.40 4.06
CA ALA A 235 -3.23 -11.42 3.72
C ALA A 235 -2.11 -10.84 2.84
N LEU A 236 -0.91 -11.37 3.01
CA LEU A 236 0.17 -11.26 2.04
C LEU A 236 -0.07 -12.30 0.94
N CYS A 237 -0.02 -11.87 -0.30
CA CYS A 237 -0.20 -12.73 -1.47
C CYS A 237 0.99 -12.60 -2.43
N THR A 238 1.22 -13.63 -3.24
CA THR A 238 2.03 -13.54 -4.45
C THR A 238 1.12 -13.44 -5.67
N LEU A 239 1.56 -12.66 -6.65
CA LEU A 239 0.93 -12.56 -7.97
C LEU A 239 1.64 -13.50 -8.94
N ASN A 240 0.91 -14.29 -9.71
CA ASN A 240 1.50 -15.17 -10.72
C ASN A 240 2.07 -14.38 -11.92
N ALA A 241 2.82 -15.06 -12.80
CA ALA A 241 3.45 -14.42 -13.97
C ALA A 241 2.43 -13.87 -14.98
N ALA A 242 1.25 -14.48 -15.08
CA ALA A 242 0.17 -13.95 -15.91
C ALA A 242 -0.55 -12.74 -15.30
N ALA A 243 -0.23 -12.39 -14.06
CA ALA A 243 -0.80 -11.27 -13.29
C ALA A 243 -2.34 -11.31 -13.18
N ASP A 244 -2.93 -12.51 -13.14
CA ASP A 244 -4.36 -12.75 -13.06
C ASP A 244 -4.80 -13.53 -11.82
N THR A 245 -3.84 -14.10 -11.07
CA THR A 245 -4.11 -14.95 -9.91
C THR A 245 -3.21 -14.58 -8.73
N LEU A 246 -3.82 -14.33 -7.59
CA LEU A 246 -3.13 -14.20 -6.31
C LEU A 246 -3.10 -15.55 -5.60
N THR A 247 -1.98 -15.85 -4.95
CA THR A 247 -1.87 -17.00 -4.03
C THR A 247 -1.59 -16.48 -2.63
N ILE A 248 -2.39 -16.87 -1.64
CA ILE A 248 -2.18 -16.50 -0.24
C ILE A 248 -0.86 -17.08 0.24
N VAL A 249 0.02 -16.24 0.78
CA VAL A 249 1.25 -16.62 1.48
C VAL A 249 0.97 -16.81 2.96
N GLY A 250 0.29 -15.84 3.59
CA GLY A 250 -0.09 -15.90 4.99
C GLY A 250 -1.02 -14.76 5.38
N HIS A 251 -1.86 -15.03 6.36
CA HIS A 251 -2.72 -14.03 6.98
C HIS A 251 -1.95 -13.33 8.10
N PHE A 252 -1.96 -12.02 8.12
CA PHE A 252 -1.48 -11.24 9.25
C PHE A 252 -2.65 -10.59 9.99
N ASN A 253 -2.46 -10.11 11.20
CA ASN A 253 -3.46 -9.85 12.24
C ASN A 253 -3.90 -11.15 12.92
N GLY A 254 -3.09 -11.68 13.80
CA GLY A 254 -3.39 -12.90 14.55
C GLY A 254 -4.75 -12.87 15.26
N PRO A 255 -5.23 -14.03 15.71
CA PRO A 255 -6.42 -14.09 16.54
C PRO A 255 -6.29 -13.19 17.78
N GLY A 256 -7.26 -12.32 18.02
CA GLY A 256 -7.23 -11.37 19.14
C GLY A 256 -6.60 -10.00 18.85
N GLU A 257 -5.99 -9.82 17.68
CA GLU A 257 -5.52 -8.51 17.21
C GLU A 257 -6.69 -7.52 17.06
N PRO A 258 -6.44 -6.20 17.16
CA PRO A 258 -7.48 -5.19 16.89
C PRO A 258 -8.00 -5.29 15.45
N ALA A 259 -9.06 -4.57 15.14
CA ALA A 259 -9.53 -4.45 13.77
C ALA A 259 -8.51 -3.64 12.96
N LEU A 260 -7.81 -4.32 12.05
CA LEU A 260 -6.75 -3.75 11.22
C LEU A 260 -7.15 -3.77 9.76
N THR A 261 -6.76 -2.73 9.03
CA THR A 261 -7.03 -2.55 7.61
C THR A 261 -5.85 -1.88 6.91
N GLU A 262 -5.93 -1.73 5.61
CA GLU A 262 -5.03 -0.91 4.81
C GLU A 262 -3.54 -1.20 5.08
N PRO A 263 -3.09 -2.44 4.89
CA PRO A 263 -1.72 -2.83 5.18
C PRO A 263 -0.72 -2.28 4.16
N ALA A 264 0.49 -1.97 4.63
CA ALA A 264 1.68 -1.83 3.80
C ALA A 264 2.75 -2.79 4.31
N VAL A 265 3.37 -3.55 3.42
CA VAL A 265 4.29 -4.64 3.77
C VAL A 265 5.61 -4.50 3.04
N HIS A 266 6.72 -4.73 3.73
CA HIS A 266 8.02 -4.84 3.10
C HIS A 266 8.90 -5.88 3.79
N ARG A 267 9.92 -6.37 3.07
CA ARG A 267 10.93 -7.28 3.60
C ARG A 267 12.17 -6.48 4.02
N LEU A 268 12.61 -6.67 5.26
CA LEU A 268 13.78 -6.01 5.84
C LEU A 268 15.09 -6.68 5.39
N PRO A 269 16.28 -6.06 5.59
CA PRO A 269 17.55 -6.60 5.14
C PRO A 269 17.90 -7.93 5.79
N ASP A 270 17.44 -8.19 7.01
CA ASP A 270 17.63 -9.47 7.72
C ASP A 270 16.66 -10.58 7.26
N GLY A 271 15.88 -10.32 6.21
CA GLY A 271 14.87 -11.22 5.66
C GLY A 271 13.53 -11.20 6.37
N THR A 272 13.39 -10.46 7.47
CA THR A 272 12.12 -10.31 8.20
C THR A 272 11.11 -9.51 7.38
N TRP A 273 9.88 -9.99 7.30
CA TRP A 273 8.74 -9.23 6.80
C TRP A 273 8.23 -8.32 7.91
N LEU A 274 7.98 -7.07 7.58
CA LEU A 274 7.35 -6.09 8.46
C LEU A 274 6.09 -5.56 7.76
N ALA A 275 4.95 -5.66 8.44
CA ALA A 275 3.69 -5.04 8.02
C ALA A 275 3.33 -3.92 8.96
N ILE A 276 2.87 -2.79 8.40
CA ILE A 276 2.23 -1.70 9.11
C ILE A 276 0.78 -1.62 8.67
N CYS A 277 -0.14 -1.60 9.62
CA CYS A 277 -1.57 -1.64 9.39
C CYS A 277 -2.26 -0.45 10.06
N ARG A 278 -3.30 0.06 9.42
CA ARG A 278 -4.21 1.03 10.01
C ARG A 278 -5.06 0.33 11.08
N LYS A 279 -5.15 0.92 12.28
CA LYS A 279 -6.02 0.45 13.36
C LYS A 279 -7.38 1.16 13.30
N GLU A 280 -8.47 0.40 13.19
CA GLU A 280 -9.83 0.95 13.01
C GLU A 280 -10.53 1.33 14.32
N ASN A 281 -9.98 0.96 15.46
CA ASN A 281 -10.56 1.21 16.78
C ASN A 281 -9.54 1.74 17.77
N GLY A 282 -10.03 2.16 18.94
CA GLY A 282 -9.19 2.70 20.00
C GLY A 282 -8.60 4.07 19.64
N ASP A 283 -7.30 4.20 19.77
CA ASP A 283 -6.58 5.45 19.50
C ASP A 283 -6.27 5.69 18.00
N HIS A 284 -6.63 4.72 17.13
CA HIS A 284 -6.38 4.76 15.68
C HIS A 284 -4.91 4.90 15.28
N ASN A 285 -3.95 4.56 16.16
CA ASN A 285 -2.54 4.51 15.81
C ASN A 285 -2.25 3.36 14.84
N TYR A 286 -1.04 3.27 14.34
CA TYR A 286 -0.64 2.16 13.48
C TYR A 286 -0.22 0.95 14.30
N TRP A 287 -0.44 -0.23 13.71
CA TRP A 287 -0.10 -1.52 14.29
C TRP A 287 0.92 -2.24 13.40
N PHE A 288 1.98 -2.71 14.01
CA PHE A 288 3.07 -3.37 13.32
C PHE A 288 3.09 -4.85 13.69
N THR A 289 3.31 -5.71 12.70
CA THR A 289 3.50 -7.15 12.89
C THR A 289 4.64 -7.65 12.01
N GLU A 290 5.30 -8.71 12.43
CA GLU A 290 6.51 -9.23 11.79
C GLU A 290 6.36 -10.71 11.46
N SER A 291 7.09 -11.18 10.42
CA SER A 291 7.16 -12.58 10.05
C SER A 291 8.55 -12.94 9.52
N LYS A 292 9.03 -14.15 9.79
CA LYS A 292 10.29 -14.65 9.23
C LYS A 292 10.12 -15.30 7.85
N ASP A 293 8.94 -15.76 7.54
CA ASP A 293 8.63 -16.55 6.34
C ASP A 293 7.48 -15.98 5.48
N GLY A 294 6.84 -14.88 5.94
CA GLY A 294 5.65 -14.29 5.34
C GLY A 294 4.37 -15.09 5.59
N LYS A 295 4.46 -16.27 6.21
CA LYS A 295 3.33 -17.17 6.48
C LYS A 295 2.82 -17.04 7.89
N THR A 296 3.73 -17.11 8.86
CA THR A 296 3.41 -17.02 10.28
C THR A 296 3.80 -15.64 10.81
N TRP A 297 2.84 -14.91 11.30
CA TRP A 297 3.02 -13.55 11.78
C TRP A 297 2.96 -13.49 13.31
N THR A 298 3.84 -12.68 13.90
CA THR A 298 3.86 -12.45 15.36
C THR A 298 2.67 -11.62 15.78
N THR A 299 2.32 -11.70 17.06
CA THR A 299 1.40 -10.73 17.66
C THR A 299 1.97 -9.33 17.48
N GLY A 300 1.16 -8.44 16.94
CA GLY A 300 1.57 -7.09 16.61
C GLY A 300 1.60 -6.15 17.82
N GLY A 301 1.99 -4.90 17.55
CA GLY A 301 2.07 -3.84 18.54
C GLY A 301 2.37 -2.49 17.90
N GLU A 302 2.25 -1.44 18.71
CA GLU A 302 2.67 -0.09 18.33
C GLU A 302 4.21 0.02 18.37
N LYS A 303 4.78 0.93 17.60
CA LYS A 303 6.22 1.21 17.58
C LYS A 303 6.46 2.68 17.98
N ASP A 304 7.51 2.92 18.74
CA ASP A 304 7.83 4.23 19.31
C ASP A 304 8.15 5.32 18.28
N PHE A 305 8.57 4.96 17.08
CA PHE A 305 8.85 5.93 16.02
C PHE A 305 7.58 6.46 15.34
N VAL A 306 6.40 5.82 15.55
CA VAL A 306 5.08 6.31 15.13
C VAL A 306 4.19 6.51 16.37
N LYS A 307 4.22 7.68 16.96
CA LYS A 307 3.57 7.94 18.26
C LYS A 307 2.18 8.54 18.18
N LYS A 308 1.82 9.19 17.10
CA LYS A 308 0.58 9.96 16.97
C LYS A 308 -0.10 9.65 15.62
N GLY A 309 -0.11 8.38 15.24
CA GLY A 309 -0.74 7.97 14.00
C GLY A 309 -2.24 8.22 14.01
N ALA A 310 -2.80 8.48 12.85
CA ALA A 310 -4.23 8.62 12.61
C ALA A 310 -4.74 7.50 11.70
N GLY A 311 -6.03 7.19 11.78
CA GLY A 311 -6.67 6.17 10.94
C GLY A 311 -6.59 6.54 9.44
N SER A 312 -5.52 6.15 8.78
CA SER A 312 -5.26 6.38 7.36
C SER A 312 -4.31 5.32 6.81
N LYS A 313 -4.32 5.12 5.49
CA LYS A 313 -3.39 4.20 4.81
C LYS A 313 -1.95 4.60 5.07
N PRO A 314 -1.09 3.69 5.54
CA PRO A 314 0.36 3.87 5.54
C PRO A 314 0.93 3.61 4.15
N THR A 315 2.18 4.01 3.91
CA THR A 315 2.99 3.56 2.79
C THR A 315 4.30 2.99 3.30
N PHE A 316 4.79 1.93 2.69
CA PHE A 316 6.05 1.31 3.09
C PHE A 316 6.75 0.74 1.87
N ASP A 317 7.71 1.50 1.33
CA ASP A 317 8.42 1.19 0.11
C ASP A 317 9.93 1.29 0.31
N LYS A 318 10.71 0.77 -0.65
CA LYS A 318 12.17 0.83 -0.62
C LYS A 318 12.69 1.30 -1.97
N PHE A 319 13.49 2.38 -1.96
CA PHE A 319 14.11 2.95 -3.14
C PHE A 319 15.61 3.12 -2.89
N ASN A 320 16.46 2.69 -3.83
CA ASN A 320 17.93 2.83 -3.76
C ASN A 320 18.52 2.34 -2.42
N GLY A 321 17.99 1.25 -1.88
CA GLY A 321 18.46 0.65 -0.62
C GLY A 321 17.87 1.27 0.65
N VAL A 322 17.13 2.38 0.55
CA VAL A 322 16.52 3.10 1.67
C VAL A 322 15.03 2.82 1.76
N TYR A 323 14.53 2.53 2.94
CA TYR A 323 13.09 2.38 3.23
C TYR A 323 12.46 3.73 3.45
N TYR A 324 11.26 3.92 2.91
CA TYR A 324 10.38 5.08 3.06
C TYR A 324 9.12 4.62 3.77
N LEU A 325 8.95 5.04 5.02
CA LEU A 325 7.75 4.77 5.81
C LEU A 325 6.90 6.04 5.87
N GLY A 326 5.75 6.00 5.19
CA GLY A 326 4.79 7.09 5.18
C GLY A 326 3.63 6.83 6.13
N TRP A 327 3.30 7.82 6.98
CA TRP A 327 2.23 7.71 7.95
C TRP A 327 1.54 9.04 8.24
N GLN A 328 0.23 8.98 8.44
CA GLN A 328 -0.61 10.11 8.78
C GLN A 328 -0.48 10.43 10.28
N GLU A 329 -0.24 11.69 10.61
CA GLU A 329 -0.24 12.16 11.99
C GLU A 329 -1.65 12.66 12.38
N ARG A 330 -2.00 12.51 13.67
CA ARG A 330 -3.28 12.96 14.23
C ARG A 330 -3.41 14.47 14.34
N THR A 331 -2.30 15.20 14.32
CA THR A 331 -2.27 16.67 14.32
C THR A 331 -3.07 17.23 13.14
N GLN A 332 -3.87 18.25 13.40
CA GLN A 332 -4.70 18.91 12.38
C GLN A 332 -4.28 20.36 12.22
N ILE A 333 -4.09 20.79 10.97
CA ILE A 333 -3.89 22.20 10.61
C ILE A 333 -5.27 22.79 10.32
N ASP A 334 -5.62 23.88 10.97
CA ASP A 334 -6.93 24.57 10.83
C ASP A 334 -8.13 23.64 10.94
N LYS A 335 -8.04 22.62 11.83
CA LYS A 335 -9.07 21.60 12.05
C LYS A 335 -9.32 20.67 10.84
N VAL A 336 -8.47 20.70 9.83
CA VAL A 336 -8.56 19.82 8.66
C VAL A 336 -8.07 18.42 9.04
N SER A 337 -8.90 17.41 8.82
CA SER A 337 -8.53 16.02 8.99
C SER A 337 -7.44 15.62 7.99
N ARG A 338 -6.49 14.77 8.43
CA ARG A 338 -5.40 14.25 7.58
C ARG A 338 -4.56 15.34 6.91
N SER A 339 -4.35 16.45 7.61
CA SER A 339 -3.58 17.61 7.16
C SER A 339 -2.07 17.47 7.39
N VAL A 340 -1.63 16.48 8.18
CA VAL A 340 -0.21 16.24 8.49
C VAL A 340 0.17 14.81 8.14
N PHE A 341 1.14 14.68 7.22
CA PHE A 341 1.69 13.40 6.79
C PHE A 341 3.22 13.41 6.94
N ASN A 342 3.78 12.30 7.36
CA ASN A 342 5.21 12.16 7.60
C ASN A 342 5.81 11.06 6.73
N ILE A 343 7.05 11.26 6.28
CA ILE A 343 7.86 10.21 5.65
C ILE A 343 9.15 10.10 6.44
N ASP A 344 9.39 8.94 6.99
CA ASP A 344 10.60 8.58 7.70
C ASP A 344 11.45 7.62 6.85
N LEU A 345 12.78 7.78 6.93
CA LEU A 345 13.75 6.96 6.22
C LEU A 345 14.45 5.97 7.16
N SER A 346 14.81 4.82 6.63
CA SER A 346 15.63 3.83 7.31
C SER A 346 16.44 2.99 6.32
N THR A 347 17.63 2.52 6.72
CA THR A 347 18.37 1.50 5.97
C THR A 347 18.18 0.09 6.52
N ASP A 348 17.73 -0.03 7.77
CA ASP A 348 17.61 -1.30 8.50
C ASP A 348 16.17 -1.66 8.93
N GLY A 349 15.22 -0.71 8.77
CA GLY A 349 13.83 -0.86 9.23
C GLY A 349 13.66 -0.73 10.75
N LYS A 350 14.71 -0.32 11.49
CA LYS A 350 14.71 -0.21 12.96
C LYS A 350 14.98 1.21 13.43
N HIS A 351 15.91 1.90 12.78
CA HIS A 351 16.27 3.28 13.08
C HIS A 351 15.70 4.17 11.98
N TRP A 352 14.88 5.15 12.38
CA TRP A 352 14.10 5.99 11.47
C TRP A 352 14.42 7.46 11.66
N GLU A 353 14.63 8.18 10.54
CA GLU A 353 14.88 9.61 10.48
C GLU A 353 13.81 10.31 9.66
N ARG A 354 13.22 11.42 10.18
CA ARG A 354 12.18 12.18 9.49
C ARG A 354 12.75 12.95 8.32
N LYS A 355 12.41 12.53 7.09
CA LYS A 355 12.81 13.22 5.85
C LYS A 355 11.82 14.29 5.43
N TYR A 356 10.53 13.98 5.44
CA TYR A 356 9.50 14.92 5.05
C TYR A 356 8.41 15.03 6.11
N ARG A 357 7.92 16.27 6.29
CA ARG A 357 6.72 16.57 7.03
C ARG A 357 5.85 17.49 6.17
N PHE A 358 4.72 16.96 5.70
CA PHE A 358 3.74 17.70 4.94
C PHE A 358 2.70 18.27 5.88
N GLU A 359 2.49 19.58 5.86
CA GLU A 359 1.46 20.28 6.63
C GLU A 359 0.63 21.15 5.67
N THR A 360 -0.66 20.87 5.55
CA THR A 360 -1.52 21.56 4.59
C THR A 360 -2.98 21.56 5.00
N THR A 361 -3.70 22.64 4.72
CA THR A 361 -5.15 22.75 4.88
C THR A 361 -5.94 22.06 3.75
N LYS A 362 -5.24 21.53 2.74
CA LYS A 362 -5.84 20.77 1.61
C LYS A 362 -5.88 19.27 1.85
N SER A 363 -5.44 18.79 2.99
CA SER A 363 -5.10 17.39 3.32
C SER A 363 -3.91 16.84 2.50
N PHE A 364 -3.37 15.72 2.97
CA PHE A 364 -2.34 14.94 2.28
C PHE A 364 -2.62 13.47 2.56
N GLN A 365 -3.36 12.80 1.67
CA GLN A 365 -3.92 11.49 1.94
C GLN A 365 -3.48 10.45 0.94
N TYR A 366 -3.18 9.24 1.43
CA TYR A 366 -2.91 8.04 0.63
C TYR A 366 -1.86 8.27 -0.46
N PRO A 367 -0.69 8.86 -0.12
CA PRO A 367 0.35 8.99 -1.13
C PRO A 367 0.83 7.60 -1.58
N THR A 368 1.12 7.50 -2.87
CA THR A 368 1.75 6.33 -3.49
C THR A 368 3.04 6.81 -4.14
N PHE A 369 4.10 6.01 -4.02
CA PHE A 369 5.43 6.34 -4.54
C PHE A 369 5.86 5.32 -5.59
N VAL A 370 6.54 5.79 -6.64
CA VAL A 370 7.20 4.95 -7.65
C VAL A 370 8.55 5.58 -7.98
N GLU A 371 9.60 4.77 -8.02
CA GLU A 371 10.92 5.19 -8.50
C GLU A 371 11.03 4.89 -10.00
N ASP A 372 11.51 5.86 -10.77
CA ASP A 372 11.91 5.70 -12.17
C ASP A 372 13.19 6.50 -12.43
N LYS A 373 14.21 5.83 -12.96
CA LYS A 373 15.49 6.42 -13.36
C LYS A 373 16.15 7.27 -12.26
N GLY A 374 16.04 6.84 -11.02
CA GLY A 374 16.62 7.51 -9.84
C GLY A 374 15.80 8.68 -9.32
N ALA A 375 14.67 9.01 -9.92
CA ALA A 375 13.69 9.95 -9.38
C ALA A 375 12.56 9.21 -8.66
N ILE A 376 12.12 9.71 -7.51
CA ILE A 376 10.94 9.20 -6.82
C ILE A 376 9.78 10.15 -7.11
N TRP A 377 8.72 9.60 -7.67
CA TRP A 377 7.48 10.31 -7.98
C TRP A 377 6.40 9.94 -6.97
N LEU A 378 5.46 10.85 -6.77
CA LEU A 378 4.31 10.60 -5.89
C LEU A 378 3.00 11.05 -6.54
N CYS A 379 1.92 10.34 -6.20
CA CYS A 379 0.58 10.88 -6.30
C CYS A 379 -0.05 10.95 -4.91
N VAL A 380 -0.95 11.91 -4.68
CA VAL A 380 -1.59 12.13 -3.38
C VAL A 380 -2.98 12.74 -3.54
N THR A 381 -3.91 12.34 -2.68
CA THR A 381 -5.25 12.93 -2.62
C THR A 381 -5.25 14.23 -1.83
N GLN A 382 -5.87 15.27 -2.40
CA GLN A 382 -6.09 16.58 -1.78
C GLN A 382 -7.48 17.15 -2.13
N GLY A 383 -7.92 18.13 -1.37
CA GLY A 383 -9.15 18.89 -1.64
C GLY A 383 -9.24 20.21 -0.86
N ASP A 384 -10.22 21.03 -1.19
CA ASP A 384 -10.42 22.37 -0.63
C ASP A 384 -11.77 22.57 0.06
N SER A 385 -12.84 21.88 -0.38
CA SER A 385 -14.21 22.29 -0.11
C SER A 385 -14.98 21.42 0.87
N ASP A 386 -14.68 20.13 1.00
CA ASP A 386 -15.40 19.26 1.93
C ASP A 386 -14.55 18.91 3.18
N SER A 387 -15.19 18.34 4.20
CA SER A 387 -14.51 17.96 5.44
C SER A 387 -13.48 16.85 5.24
N SER A 388 -13.63 16.01 4.23
CA SER A 388 -12.73 14.91 3.92
C SER A 388 -11.55 15.32 3.04
N ARG A 389 -11.66 16.42 2.30
CA ARG A 389 -10.63 16.93 1.38
C ARG A 389 -10.17 15.90 0.35
N LYS A 390 -11.12 15.19 -0.27
CA LYS A 390 -10.86 14.14 -1.26
C LYS A 390 -11.46 14.53 -2.62
N GLU A 391 -10.87 15.51 -3.30
CA GLU A 391 -11.46 16.12 -4.50
C GLU A 391 -10.64 15.91 -5.77
N ARG A 392 -9.34 15.72 -5.61
CA ARG A 392 -8.41 15.60 -6.74
C ARG A 392 -7.18 14.80 -6.39
N ILE A 393 -6.53 14.27 -7.40
CA ILE A 393 -5.18 13.70 -7.29
C ILE A 393 -4.17 14.73 -7.76
N MET A 394 -3.20 15.00 -6.89
CA MET A 394 -2.01 15.75 -7.18
C MET A 394 -0.85 14.80 -7.47
N PHE A 395 0.01 15.17 -8.38
CA PHE A 395 1.14 14.37 -8.83
C PHE A 395 2.39 15.25 -8.90
N GLY A 396 3.54 14.69 -8.64
CA GLY A 396 4.81 15.41 -8.77
C GLY A 396 5.99 14.58 -8.31
N ARG A 397 7.15 15.23 -8.28
CA ARG A 397 8.41 14.61 -7.90
C ARG A 397 8.62 14.76 -6.39
N LEU A 398 8.96 13.65 -5.74
CA LEU A 398 9.38 13.64 -4.33
C LEU A 398 10.89 13.93 -4.22
N GLU A 399 11.70 13.29 -5.09
CA GLU A 399 13.15 13.42 -5.16
C GLU A 399 13.68 13.44 -6.60
#